data_c71c32262db42dfb33acb5aed3f6d657
#
_entry.id   c71c32262db42dfb33acb5aed3f6d657
#
_cell.length_a   1.000
_cell.length_b   1.000
_cell.length_c   1.000
_cell.angle_alpha   90.00
_cell.angle_beta   90.00
_cell.angle_gamma   90.00
#
_symmetry.space_group_name_H-M   'P 1'
#
loop_
_entity.id
_entity.type
_entity.pdbx_description
1 polymer ?
#
loop_
_entity_poly.entity_id
_entity_poly.type
_entity_poly.pdbx_seq_one_letter_code
_entity_poly.pdbx_strand_id
1 'polypeptide(L)'
;VPPVAKKRSQIVVGGVVLVVVALVLTVVFSGGHLPTVLTTNTQAPQLGSFAGYIQFGDVNRISATWTVPAISATSSDGGASTWIGVQGQGTTEFYQIGTTENRQNGQLFYDAFWSDPVEGFHAQYMPVSVAAGDEIRASIARVSGHWLATIEDVTSGQKQAAPTGTGVFTNLSLAEWIQEDPSLPHNGHVPYPQIGPMTMWQLKANGTAPTYSGLQPQWMVLPHAQRVVPGPLINDRFTTRQAPASKL
;
A
#
# COMPACT_ATOMS: atom_id res chain seq x y z
N VAL A 1 19.83 -62.58 -13.00
CA VAL A 1 19.78 -61.58 -11.92
C VAL A 1 18.58 -60.68 -12.16
N PRO A 2 17.53 -60.71 -11.32
CA PRO A 2 16.37 -59.82 -11.50
C PRO A 2 16.65 -58.44 -10.88
N PRO A 3 16.02 -57.34 -11.39
CA PRO A 3 16.25 -55.99 -10.92
C PRO A 3 15.53 -55.70 -9.60
N VAL A 4 16.23 -55.00 -8.71
CA VAL A 4 15.78 -54.57 -7.41
C VAL A 4 14.76 -53.46 -7.55
N ALA A 5 13.55 -53.68 -7.02
CA ALA A 5 12.49 -52.68 -6.94
C ALA A 5 12.81 -51.61 -5.88
N LYS A 6 12.91 -50.35 -6.28
CA LYS A 6 13.01 -49.19 -5.40
C LYS A 6 11.63 -48.92 -4.77
N LYS A 7 11.52 -49.12 -3.44
CA LYS A 7 10.39 -48.65 -2.63
C LYS A 7 10.34 -47.13 -2.64
N ARG A 8 9.28 -46.53 -3.13
CA ARG A 8 8.94 -45.13 -2.95
C ARG A 8 8.28 -44.98 -1.57
N SER A 9 8.94 -44.27 -0.67
CA SER A 9 8.32 -43.82 0.59
C SER A 9 7.32 -42.70 0.29
N GLN A 10 6.05 -42.95 0.56
CA GLN A 10 5.04 -41.90 0.58
C GLN A 10 5.15 -41.14 1.91
N ILE A 11 5.49 -39.86 1.83
CA ILE A 11 5.38 -38.94 2.97
C ILE A 11 3.91 -38.49 3.03
N VAL A 12 3.22 -38.96 4.06
CA VAL A 12 1.86 -38.47 4.40
C VAL A 12 2.06 -37.13 5.11
N VAL A 13 1.76 -36.04 4.42
CA VAL A 13 1.66 -34.71 5.04
C VAL A 13 0.28 -34.64 5.68
N GLY A 14 0.23 -34.73 7.01
CA GLY A 14 -0.99 -34.54 7.78
C GLY A 14 -1.47 -33.09 7.65
N GLY A 15 -2.57 -32.88 6.97
CA GLY A 15 -3.27 -31.61 6.90
C GLY A 15 -3.93 -31.30 8.24
N VAL A 16 -3.47 -30.25 8.91
CA VAL A 16 -4.18 -29.65 10.03
C VAL A 16 -5.31 -28.81 9.47
N VAL A 17 -6.53 -29.30 9.59
CA VAL A 17 -7.75 -28.53 9.28
C VAL A 17 -7.99 -27.61 10.48
N LEU A 18 -7.68 -26.33 10.34
CA LEU A 18 -8.00 -25.31 11.32
C LEU A 18 -9.46 -24.89 11.11
N VAL A 19 -10.36 -25.40 11.92
CA VAL A 19 -11.76 -24.95 11.97
C VAL A 19 -11.79 -23.63 12.73
N VAL A 20 -11.91 -22.52 12.01
CA VAL A 20 -12.15 -21.20 12.61
C VAL A 20 -13.65 -21.07 12.88
N VAL A 21 -14.03 -21.17 14.14
CA VAL A 21 -15.40 -20.88 14.60
C VAL A 21 -15.59 -19.37 14.58
N ALA A 22 -16.36 -18.86 13.65
CA ALA A 22 -16.80 -17.46 13.63
C ALA A 22 -17.81 -17.24 14.77
N LEU A 23 -17.38 -16.56 15.82
CA LEU A 23 -18.27 -16.12 16.90
C LEU A 23 -19.04 -14.88 16.43
N VAL A 24 -20.29 -15.03 16.02
CA VAL A 24 -21.19 -13.90 15.75
C VAL A 24 -21.76 -13.43 17.11
N LEU A 25 -21.20 -12.33 17.62
CA LEU A 25 -21.78 -11.65 18.79
C LEU A 25 -22.91 -10.73 18.28
N THR A 26 -24.16 -11.13 18.47
CA THR A 26 -25.31 -10.27 18.22
C THR A 26 -25.56 -9.46 19.48
N VAL A 27 -25.17 -8.18 19.49
CA VAL A 27 -25.54 -7.25 20.57
C VAL A 27 -26.76 -6.48 20.10
N VAL A 28 -27.90 -6.72 20.74
CA VAL A 28 -29.13 -5.97 20.50
C VAL A 28 -29.10 -4.70 21.35
N PHE A 29 -28.92 -3.56 20.76
CA PHE A 29 -29.15 -2.25 21.38
C PHE A 29 -30.47 -1.65 20.90
N SER A 30 -31.39 -1.42 21.84
CA SER A 30 -32.60 -0.66 21.60
C SER A 30 -32.28 0.84 21.60
N GLY A 31 -32.18 1.39 20.41
CA GLY A 31 -31.92 2.82 20.18
C GLY A 31 -31.28 3.06 18.82
N GLY A 32 -32.08 3.34 17.86
CA GLY A 32 -32.00 3.91 16.49
C GLY A 32 -30.68 4.16 15.75
N HIS A 33 -29.58 3.45 16.03
CA HIS A 33 -28.39 3.41 15.20
C HIS A 33 -28.17 1.97 14.73
N LEU A 34 -28.22 1.74 13.42
CA LEU A 34 -27.81 0.47 12.85
C LEU A 34 -26.36 0.18 13.27
N PRO A 35 -26.06 -1.01 13.81
CA PRO A 35 -24.70 -1.36 14.16
C PRO A 35 -23.86 -1.35 12.88
N THR A 36 -22.77 -0.60 12.89
CA THR A 36 -21.73 -0.71 11.86
C THR A 36 -21.20 -2.13 11.93
N VAL A 37 -21.52 -2.95 10.93
CA VAL A 37 -20.97 -4.31 10.83
C VAL A 37 -19.48 -4.14 10.57
N LEU A 38 -18.65 -4.34 11.60
CA LEU A 38 -17.22 -4.41 11.46
C LEU A 38 -16.92 -5.71 10.70
N THR A 39 -16.71 -5.61 9.40
CA THR A 39 -16.19 -6.73 8.63
C THR A 39 -14.78 -7.04 9.11
N THR A 40 -14.53 -8.30 9.48
CA THR A 40 -13.17 -8.74 9.85
C THR A 40 -12.40 -9.11 8.61
N ASN A 41 -11.14 -8.68 8.54
CA ASN A 41 -10.21 -9.15 7.53
C ASN A 41 -9.57 -10.45 8.03
N THR A 42 -9.72 -11.53 7.27
CA THR A 42 -9.20 -12.86 7.60
C THR A 42 -7.89 -13.19 6.88
N GLN A 43 -7.41 -12.30 6.02
CA GLN A 43 -6.16 -12.52 5.29
C GLN A 43 -4.96 -12.28 6.20
N ALA A 44 -3.99 -13.19 6.17
CA ALA A 44 -2.73 -13.01 6.88
C ALA A 44 -1.95 -11.85 6.26
N PRO A 45 -1.30 -10.98 7.06
CA PRO A 45 -0.52 -9.88 6.53
C PRO A 45 0.74 -10.38 5.81
N GLN A 46 1.11 -9.70 4.72
CA GLN A 46 2.42 -9.86 4.10
C GLN A 46 3.42 -8.91 4.75
N LEU A 47 4.64 -9.39 4.95
CA LEU A 47 5.71 -8.63 5.59
C LEU A 47 6.70 -8.13 4.54
N GLY A 48 7.05 -6.85 4.59
CA GLY A 48 7.98 -6.24 3.62
C GLY A 48 8.27 -4.78 3.93
N SER A 49 8.50 -4.00 2.88
CA SER A 49 8.72 -2.55 2.95
C SER A 49 7.43 -1.73 2.93
N PHE A 50 6.27 -2.38 2.78
CA PHE A 50 4.97 -1.72 2.58
C PHE A 50 4.09 -1.81 3.82
N ALA A 51 3.35 -0.72 4.09
CA ALA A 51 2.25 -0.68 5.06
C ALA A 51 1.00 -0.16 4.37
N GLY A 52 -0.06 -0.96 4.32
CA GLY A 52 -1.28 -0.59 3.63
C GLY A 52 -2.07 -1.79 3.17
N TYR A 53 -2.67 -1.69 2.01
CA TYR A 53 -3.54 -2.73 1.48
C TYR A 53 -3.33 -2.96 -0.01
N ILE A 54 -3.46 -4.23 -0.41
CA ILE A 54 -3.52 -4.68 -1.80
C ILE A 54 -4.86 -5.34 -2.05
N GLN A 55 -5.50 -5.00 -3.17
CA GLN A 55 -6.67 -5.70 -3.71
C GLN A 55 -6.28 -6.46 -4.96
N PHE A 56 -6.62 -7.75 -5.00
CA PHE A 56 -6.42 -8.60 -6.18
C PHE A 56 -7.63 -8.54 -7.12
N GLY A 57 -7.39 -8.67 -8.40
CA GLY A 57 -8.39 -8.70 -9.47
C GLY A 57 -8.05 -7.70 -10.58
N ASP A 58 -8.72 -7.84 -11.71
CA ASP A 58 -8.50 -6.93 -12.86
C ASP A 58 -8.67 -5.48 -12.44
N VAL A 59 -7.67 -4.65 -12.74
CA VAL A 59 -7.66 -3.24 -12.40
C VAL A 59 -7.66 -2.42 -13.67
N ASN A 60 -8.65 -1.53 -13.80
CA ASN A 60 -8.71 -0.52 -14.84
C ASN A 60 -8.55 0.90 -14.29
N ARG A 61 -8.75 1.06 -12.99
CA ARG A 61 -8.63 2.33 -12.29
C ARG A 61 -8.40 2.14 -10.80
N ILE A 62 -7.54 2.97 -10.24
CA ILE A 62 -7.36 3.11 -8.79
C ILE A 62 -7.37 4.61 -8.44
N SER A 63 -7.85 4.95 -7.25
CA SER A 63 -7.74 6.29 -6.69
C SER A 63 -7.75 6.28 -5.18
N ALA A 64 -7.19 7.33 -4.59
CA ALA A 64 -7.28 7.64 -3.17
C ALA A 64 -7.01 9.12 -2.92
N THR A 65 -7.30 9.52 -1.70
CA THR A 65 -6.90 10.81 -1.12
C THR A 65 -6.14 10.53 0.18
N TRP A 66 -5.10 11.30 0.49
CA TRP A 66 -4.38 11.18 1.77
C TRP A 66 -3.91 12.53 2.28
N THR A 67 -3.62 12.60 3.58
CA THR A 67 -2.87 13.71 4.15
C THR A 67 -1.39 13.35 4.14
N VAL A 68 -0.55 14.24 3.63
CA VAL A 68 0.90 14.09 3.64
C VAL A 68 1.39 14.03 5.10
N PRO A 69 2.00 12.91 5.53
CA PRO A 69 2.40 12.77 6.91
C PRO A 69 3.62 13.63 7.23
N ALA A 70 3.64 14.24 8.41
CA ALA A 70 4.74 15.08 8.85
C ALA A 70 5.89 14.24 9.42
N ILE A 71 7.12 14.50 8.97
CA ILE A 71 8.33 13.97 9.62
C ILE A 71 8.61 14.77 10.89
N SER A 72 8.91 14.08 12.00
CA SER A 72 9.27 14.71 13.27
C SER A 72 10.53 15.57 13.11
N ALA A 73 10.54 16.75 13.74
CA ALA A 73 11.72 17.61 13.77
C ALA A 73 12.95 16.94 14.41
N THR A 74 12.72 15.93 15.27
CA THR A 74 13.78 15.16 15.94
C THR A 74 14.14 13.86 15.21
N SER A 75 13.52 13.57 14.05
CA SER A 75 13.88 12.40 13.27
C SER A 75 15.34 12.45 12.83
N SER A 76 15.99 11.30 12.73
CA SER A 76 17.19 11.15 11.91
C SER A 76 16.87 11.38 10.43
N ASP A 77 17.90 11.60 9.61
CA ASP A 77 17.76 11.59 8.16
C ASP A 77 17.18 10.25 7.70
N GLY A 78 16.32 10.29 6.71
CA GLY A 78 15.59 9.13 6.24
C GLY A 78 14.55 9.48 5.19
N GLY A 79 13.89 8.46 4.65
CA GLY A 79 12.86 8.60 3.62
C GLY A 79 11.66 7.70 3.84
N ALA A 80 10.51 8.19 3.43
CA ALA A 80 9.25 7.46 3.32
C ALA A 80 8.57 7.86 2.01
N SER A 81 7.61 7.07 1.57
CA SER A 81 6.72 7.46 0.49
C SER A 81 5.28 7.01 0.75
N THR A 82 4.33 7.76 0.21
CA THR A 82 2.90 7.48 0.28
C THR A 82 2.33 7.50 -1.14
N TRP A 83 1.75 6.37 -1.59
CA TRP A 83 1.37 6.26 -2.98
C TRP A 83 0.19 5.30 -3.23
N ILE A 84 -0.39 5.40 -4.42
CA ILE A 84 -1.24 4.39 -5.02
C ILE A 84 -0.53 3.76 -6.22
N GLY A 85 -0.78 2.47 -6.45
CA GLY A 85 -0.14 1.74 -7.54
C GLY A 85 -1.04 0.70 -8.17
N VAL A 86 -0.69 0.33 -9.40
CA VAL A 86 -1.25 -0.82 -10.12
C VAL A 86 -0.12 -1.73 -10.54
N GLN A 87 -0.26 -3.04 -10.33
CA GLN A 87 0.79 -4.02 -10.60
C GLN A 87 0.24 -5.25 -11.31
N GLY A 88 1.06 -5.88 -12.14
CA GLY A 88 0.80 -7.20 -12.70
C GLY A 88 1.25 -8.30 -11.74
N GLN A 89 0.36 -9.23 -11.41
CA GLN A 89 0.70 -10.34 -10.52
C GLN A 89 1.75 -11.25 -11.18
N GLY A 90 2.90 -11.41 -10.52
CA GLY A 90 4.00 -12.25 -11.03
C GLY A 90 4.75 -11.66 -12.22
N THR A 91 4.57 -10.38 -12.51
CA THR A 91 5.27 -9.65 -13.58
C THR A 91 6.05 -8.47 -13.00
N THR A 92 6.85 -7.80 -13.84
CA THR A 92 7.51 -6.53 -13.51
C THR A 92 6.68 -5.31 -13.88
N GLU A 93 5.45 -5.52 -14.40
CA GLU A 93 4.54 -4.43 -14.73
C GLU A 93 4.08 -3.74 -13.45
N PHE A 94 4.43 -2.49 -13.29
CA PHE A 94 4.08 -1.71 -12.12
C PHE A 94 4.05 -0.22 -12.46
N TYR A 95 3.02 0.49 -12.00
CA TYR A 95 2.90 1.93 -12.18
C TYR A 95 2.37 2.56 -10.91
N GLN A 96 3.09 3.53 -10.37
CA GLN A 96 2.72 4.21 -9.12
C GLN A 96 2.81 5.73 -9.25
N ILE A 97 2.05 6.41 -8.39
CA ILE A 97 2.08 7.86 -8.23
C ILE A 97 1.80 8.22 -6.77
N GLY A 98 2.52 9.20 -6.24
CA GLY A 98 2.40 9.54 -4.83
C GLY A 98 3.24 10.71 -4.39
N THR A 99 3.55 10.72 -3.10
CA THR A 99 4.43 11.69 -2.44
C THR A 99 5.61 10.99 -1.79
N THR A 100 6.76 11.66 -1.80
CA THR A 100 7.92 11.28 -0.98
C THR A 100 8.03 12.24 0.20
N GLU A 101 8.40 11.70 1.34
CA GLU A 101 8.63 12.41 2.59
C GLU A 101 10.07 12.13 3.03
N ASN A 102 10.96 13.09 2.84
CA ASN A 102 12.40 12.91 3.05
C ASN A 102 12.97 13.90 4.07
N ARG A 103 13.96 13.44 4.83
CA ARG A 103 14.83 14.29 5.63
C ARG A 103 16.27 14.01 5.22
N GLN A 104 17.00 15.04 4.80
CA GLN A 104 18.41 14.97 4.40
C GLN A 104 19.19 16.12 5.01
N ASN A 105 20.29 15.83 5.71
CA ASN A 105 21.11 16.83 6.38
C ASN A 105 20.29 17.77 7.28
N GLY A 106 19.28 17.21 7.94
CA GLY A 106 18.37 17.96 8.80
C GLY A 106 17.28 18.76 8.09
N GLN A 107 17.27 18.84 6.77
CA GLN A 107 16.26 19.54 5.98
C GLN A 107 15.14 18.57 5.56
N LEU A 108 13.92 19.09 5.47
CA LEU A 108 12.74 18.35 5.06
C LEU A 108 12.43 18.63 3.59
N PHE A 109 12.09 17.58 2.85
CA PHE A 109 11.71 17.62 1.45
C PHE A 109 10.44 16.79 1.27
N TYR A 110 9.46 17.36 0.58
CA TYR A 110 8.20 16.72 0.24
C TYR A 110 7.96 16.94 -1.24
N ASP A 111 7.89 15.85 -2.01
CA ASP A 111 7.79 15.94 -3.46
C ASP A 111 6.70 15.01 -3.98
N ALA A 112 5.99 15.45 -5.02
CA ALA A 112 5.14 14.56 -5.80
C ALA A 112 6.01 13.76 -6.78
N PHE A 113 5.69 12.48 -6.99
CA PHE A 113 6.44 11.60 -7.89
C PHE A 113 5.54 10.60 -8.61
N TRP A 114 6.04 10.05 -9.68
CA TRP A 114 5.57 8.82 -10.31
C TRP A 114 6.74 7.90 -10.61
N SER A 115 6.51 6.61 -10.82
CA SER A 115 7.53 5.69 -11.33
C SER A 115 6.89 4.50 -12.04
N ASP A 116 7.68 3.90 -12.95
CA ASP A 116 7.34 2.69 -13.67
C ASP A 116 8.61 1.87 -14.01
N PRO A 117 8.49 0.66 -14.59
CA PRO A 117 9.64 -0.16 -14.96
C PRO A 117 10.52 0.46 -16.06
N VAL A 118 9.97 1.33 -16.91
CA VAL A 118 10.73 1.98 -18.01
C VAL A 118 11.76 2.94 -17.42
N GLU A 119 11.38 3.65 -16.37
CA GLU A 119 12.28 4.51 -15.59
C GLU A 119 13.09 3.73 -14.52
N GLY A 120 13.08 2.39 -14.58
CA GLY A 120 13.80 1.53 -13.65
C GLY A 120 13.30 1.63 -12.19
N PHE A 121 12.03 1.96 -12.00
CA PHE A 121 11.40 2.22 -10.69
C PHE A 121 11.98 3.42 -9.92
N HIS A 122 12.75 4.29 -10.60
CA HIS A 122 13.21 5.53 -9.98
C HIS A 122 12.09 6.56 -9.93
N ALA A 123 11.97 7.25 -8.79
CA ALA A 123 11.03 8.34 -8.63
C ALA A 123 11.29 9.46 -9.65
N GLN A 124 10.32 9.76 -10.48
CA GLN A 124 10.31 10.89 -11.40
C GLN A 124 9.52 12.03 -10.75
N TYR A 125 10.21 13.07 -10.30
CA TYR A 125 9.56 14.16 -9.58
C TYR A 125 8.68 15.02 -10.47
N MET A 126 7.57 15.47 -9.92
CA MET A 126 6.54 16.22 -10.63
C MET A 126 6.48 17.68 -10.12
N PRO A 127 6.14 18.65 -10.99
CA PRO A 127 6.05 20.06 -10.61
C PRO A 127 4.74 20.36 -9.85
N VAL A 128 4.52 19.67 -8.74
CA VAL A 128 3.45 19.91 -7.78
C VAL A 128 4.12 20.17 -6.44
N SER A 129 3.90 21.33 -5.87
CA SER A 129 4.42 21.66 -4.53
C SER A 129 3.68 20.83 -3.50
N VAL A 130 4.42 20.21 -2.60
CA VAL A 130 3.87 19.35 -1.53
C VAL A 130 4.48 19.77 -0.20
N ALA A 131 3.66 19.82 0.83
CA ALA A 131 4.09 20.05 2.19
C ALA A 131 3.41 19.09 3.18
N ALA A 132 3.99 18.92 4.36
CA ALA A 132 3.36 18.16 5.42
C ALA A 132 1.98 18.75 5.78
N GLY A 133 0.96 17.88 5.85
CA GLY A 133 -0.41 18.28 6.13
C GLY A 133 -1.26 18.59 4.91
N ASP A 134 -0.69 18.66 3.71
CA ASP A 134 -1.45 18.85 2.49
C ASP A 134 -2.35 17.63 2.21
N GLU A 135 -3.50 17.91 1.61
CA GLU A 135 -4.41 16.91 1.11
C GLU A 135 -4.07 16.59 -0.35
N ILE A 136 -3.62 15.38 -0.59
CA ILE A 136 -3.26 14.89 -1.93
C ILE A 136 -4.35 13.94 -2.43
N ARG A 137 -4.78 14.14 -3.67
CA ARG A 137 -5.65 13.22 -4.41
C ARG A 137 -4.90 12.67 -5.61
N ALA A 138 -4.90 11.35 -5.75
CA ALA A 138 -4.28 10.71 -6.90
C ALA A 138 -5.20 9.69 -7.55
N SER A 139 -4.97 9.47 -8.85
CA SER A 139 -5.63 8.40 -9.60
C SER A 139 -4.72 7.86 -10.69
N ILE A 140 -4.82 6.55 -10.94
CA ILE A 140 -4.26 5.86 -12.09
C ILE A 140 -5.42 5.20 -12.82
N ALA A 141 -5.56 5.43 -14.11
CA ALA A 141 -6.68 4.90 -14.89
C ALA A 141 -6.24 4.51 -16.31
N ARG A 142 -6.86 3.46 -16.84
CA ARG A 142 -6.72 3.09 -18.24
C ARG A 142 -7.69 3.92 -19.09
N VAL A 143 -7.14 4.74 -20.00
CA VAL A 143 -7.90 5.62 -20.89
C VAL A 143 -7.47 5.36 -22.32
N SER A 144 -8.39 4.94 -23.18
CA SER A 144 -8.11 4.63 -24.60
C SER A 144 -6.92 3.67 -24.79
N GLY A 145 -6.77 2.66 -23.91
CA GLY A 145 -5.71 1.67 -23.98
C GLY A 145 -4.39 2.07 -23.31
N HIS A 146 -4.25 3.31 -22.86
CA HIS A 146 -3.05 3.80 -22.17
C HIS A 146 -3.35 4.04 -20.68
N TRP A 147 -2.31 3.94 -19.85
CA TRP A 147 -2.40 4.27 -18.44
C TRP A 147 -2.05 5.74 -18.22
N LEU A 148 -2.94 6.45 -17.55
CA LEU A 148 -2.79 7.86 -17.16
C LEU A 148 -2.81 7.95 -15.64
N ALA A 149 -1.75 8.49 -15.06
CA ALA A 149 -1.70 8.83 -13.64
C ALA A 149 -1.82 10.35 -13.46
N THR A 150 -2.59 10.76 -12.46
CA THR A 150 -2.75 12.16 -12.10
C THR A 150 -2.62 12.34 -10.60
N ILE A 151 -1.98 13.42 -10.19
CA ILE A 151 -1.87 13.85 -8.79
C ILE A 151 -2.33 15.30 -8.68
N GLU A 152 -3.04 15.59 -7.60
CA GLU A 152 -3.57 16.91 -7.26
C GLU A 152 -3.26 17.20 -5.80
N ASP A 153 -2.59 18.28 -5.52
CA ASP A 153 -2.61 18.88 -4.19
C ASP A 153 -3.92 19.70 -4.07
N VAL A 154 -4.87 19.15 -3.32
CA VAL A 154 -6.18 19.75 -3.10
C VAL A 154 -6.06 21.02 -2.26
N THR A 155 -5.06 21.09 -1.39
CA THR A 155 -4.80 22.24 -0.51
C THR A 155 -4.41 23.48 -1.31
N SER A 156 -3.54 23.33 -2.31
CA SER A 156 -3.09 24.42 -3.17
C SER A 156 -3.85 24.52 -4.51
N GLY A 157 -4.58 23.48 -4.90
CA GLY A 157 -5.24 23.35 -6.19
C GLY A 157 -4.31 23.02 -7.35
N GLN A 158 -3.03 22.73 -7.11
CA GLN A 158 -2.07 22.32 -8.13
C GLN A 158 -2.36 20.89 -8.59
N LYS A 159 -2.37 20.68 -9.90
CA LYS A 159 -2.64 19.36 -10.50
C LYS A 159 -1.71 19.08 -11.65
N GLN A 160 -1.23 17.84 -11.73
CA GLN A 160 -0.35 17.39 -12.79
C GLN A 160 -0.69 15.95 -13.21
N ALA A 161 -0.57 15.69 -14.50
CA ALA A 161 -0.57 14.33 -15.04
C ALA A 161 0.88 13.87 -15.22
N ALA A 162 1.16 12.63 -14.83
CA ALA A 162 2.40 11.99 -15.21
C ALA A 162 2.41 11.74 -16.72
N PRO A 163 3.58 11.73 -17.36
CA PRO A 163 3.68 11.29 -18.74
C PRO A 163 3.05 9.90 -18.89
N THR A 164 2.31 9.69 -19.96
CA THR A 164 1.79 8.35 -20.25
C THR A 164 2.97 7.43 -20.39
N GLY A 165 3.07 6.42 -19.50
CA GLY A 165 4.12 5.43 -19.58
C GLY A 165 4.11 4.78 -20.96
N THR A 166 5.27 4.69 -21.59
CA THR A 166 5.43 4.04 -22.89
C THR A 166 5.28 2.52 -22.80
N GLY A 167 5.17 1.98 -21.57
CA GLY A 167 4.91 0.58 -21.32
C GLY A 167 3.48 0.21 -21.66
N VAL A 168 3.32 -0.78 -22.53
CA VAL A 168 2.02 -1.43 -22.75
C VAL A 168 1.81 -2.40 -21.59
N PHE A 169 1.28 -1.90 -20.49
CA PHE A 169 0.87 -2.76 -19.37
C PHE A 169 -0.45 -3.43 -19.72
N THR A 170 -0.44 -4.75 -19.81
CA THR A 170 -1.58 -5.50 -20.34
C THR A 170 -2.41 -6.19 -19.27
N ASN A 171 -1.79 -6.58 -18.15
CA ASN A 171 -2.40 -7.46 -17.16
C ASN A 171 -2.20 -6.95 -15.72
N LEU A 172 -2.58 -5.69 -15.48
CA LEU A 172 -2.52 -5.14 -14.12
C LEU A 172 -3.69 -5.72 -13.30
N SER A 173 -3.34 -6.50 -12.29
CA SER A 173 -4.27 -7.29 -11.47
C SER A 173 -4.16 -7.02 -9.96
N LEU A 174 -3.39 -6.00 -9.58
CA LEU A 174 -3.25 -5.55 -8.21
C LEU A 174 -3.54 -4.05 -8.15
N ALA A 175 -4.38 -3.64 -7.21
CA ALA A 175 -4.57 -2.25 -6.80
C ALA A 175 -3.97 -2.06 -5.41
N GLU A 176 -3.12 -1.06 -5.24
CA GLU A 176 -2.28 -0.90 -4.06
C GLU A 176 -2.41 0.50 -3.45
N TRP A 177 -2.61 0.57 -2.12
CA TRP A 177 -2.69 1.79 -1.32
C TRP A 177 -1.66 1.69 -0.21
N ILE A 178 -0.54 2.39 -0.34
CA ILE A 178 0.69 2.07 0.40
C ILE A 178 1.36 3.29 1.02
N GLN A 179 1.92 3.07 2.22
CA GLN A 179 3.04 3.80 2.78
C GLN A 179 4.27 2.89 2.75
N GLU A 180 5.40 3.38 2.29
CA GLU A 180 6.58 2.58 2.01
C GLU A 180 7.81 3.10 2.72
N ASP A 181 8.69 2.15 3.12
CA ASP A 181 10.11 2.39 3.40
C ASP A 181 10.88 2.20 2.09
N PRO A 182 11.24 3.28 1.37
CA PRO A 182 11.91 3.17 0.07
C PRO A 182 13.35 2.72 0.25
N SER A 183 13.58 1.40 0.25
CA SER A 183 14.91 0.83 0.22
C SER A 183 15.55 1.10 -1.13
N LEU A 184 16.60 1.89 -1.17
CA LEU A 184 17.37 2.07 -2.39
C LEU A 184 18.17 0.80 -2.69
N PRO A 185 17.93 0.11 -3.84
CA PRO A 185 18.52 -1.20 -4.12
C PRO A 185 20.04 -1.18 -4.23
N HIS A 186 20.67 0.00 -4.41
CA HIS A 186 22.09 0.12 -4.73
C HIS A 186 22.91 0.99 -3.77
N ASN A 187 22.31 1.75 -2.84
CA ASN A 187 23.01 2.71 -1.99
C ASN A 187 22.85 2.46 -0.48
N GLY A 188 22.45 1.27 -0.09
CA GLY A 188 22.18 0.96 1.29
C GLY A 188 20.76 1.34 1.72
N HIS A 189 20.35 0.83 2.87
CA HIS A 189 19.05 1.10 3.46
C HIS A 189 18.97 2.59 3.88
N VAL A 190 18.03 3.32 3.31
CA VAL A 190 17.67 4.66 3.81
C VAL A 190 16.80 4.46 5.05
N PRO A 191 17.18 4.97 6.21
CA PRO A 191 16.37 4.76 7.42
C PRO A 191 14.96 5.30 7.23
N TYR A 192 13.98 4.56 7.71
CA TYR A 192 12.61 5.06 7.79
C TYR A 192 12.53 6.14 8.89
N PRO A 193 12.04 7.35 8.58
CA PRO A 193 12.06 8.46 9.53
C PRO A 193 11.00 8.28 10.65
N GLN A 194 11.14 9.05 11.72
CA GLN A 194 10.04 9.25 12.65
C GLN A 194 8.99 10.13 11.96
N ILE A 195 7.95 9.50 11.45
CA ILE A 195 6.90 10.14 10.66
C ILE A 195 5.54 9.90 11.32
N GLY A 196 4.64 10.87 11.19
CA GLY A 196 3.27 10.76 11.68
C GLY A 196 2.48 9.64 10.98
N PRO A 197 1.34 9.23 11.54
CA PRO A 197 0.48 8.26 10.88
C PRO A 197 -0.02 8.82 9.54
N MET A 198 0.06 8.00 8.49
CA MET A 198 -0.57 8.30 7.21
C MET A 198 -2.05 7.90 7.29
N THR A 199 -2.93 8.79 6.89
CA THR A 199 -4.35 8.49 6.71
C THR A 199 -4.71 8.58 5.24
N MET A 200 -5.29 7.51 4.70
CA MET A 200 -5.75 7.45 3.32
C MET A 200 -7.25 7.15 3.28
N TRP A 201 -7.99 7.84 2.41
CA TRP A 201 -9.45 7.71 2.29
C TRP A 201 -9.92 7.87 0.85
N GLN A 202 -11.24 7.70 0.63
CA GLN A 202 -11.82 7.66 -0.73
C GLN A 202 -11.15 6.61 -1.62
N LEU A 203 -10.75 5.49 -1.01
CA LEU A 203 -10.15 4.39 -1.73
C LEU A 203 -11.14 3.84 -2.76
N LYS A 204 -10.72 3.72 -4.02
CA LYS A 204 -11.52 3.09 -5.07
C LYS A 204 -10.65 2.25 -6.00
N ALA A 205 -11.14 1.06 -6.31
CA ALA A 205 -10.67 0.24 -7.43
C ALA A 205 -11.85 0.07 -8.39
N ASN A 206 -11.63 0.34 -9.69
CA ASN A 206 -12.67 0.28 -10.72
C ASN A 206 -13.94 1.12 -10.39
N GLY A 207 -13.75 2.23 -9.66
CA GLY A 207 -14.84 3.13 -9.25
C GLY A 207 -15.59 2.71 -7.99
N THR A 208 -15.28 1.56 -7.41
CA THR A 208 -15.95 1.01 -6.22
C THR A 208 -15.00 1.03 -5.01
N ALA A 209 -15.52 1.37 -3.83
CA ALA A 209 -14.77 1.24 -2.59
C ALA A 209 -14.44 -0.24 -2.31
N PRO A 210 -13.21 -0.58 -1.93
CA PRO A 210 -12.84 -1.95 -1.59
C PRO A 210 -13.56 -2.42 -0.33
N THR A 211 -13.84 -3.72 -0.26
CA THR A 211 -14.32 -4.35 0.97
C THR A 211 -13.14 -4.78 1.83
N TYR A 212 -13.20 -4.52 3.13
CA TYR A 212 -12.09 -4.85 4.04
C TYR A 212 -11.68 -6.33 3.98
N SER A 213 -12.65 -7.24 3.87
CA SER A 213 -12.40 -8.68 3.74
C SER A 213 -11.72 -9.10 2.42
N GLY A 214 -11.79 -8.26 1.38
CA GLY A 214 -11.15 -8.50 0.07
C GLY A 214 -9.74 -7.92 -0.04
N LEU A 215 -9.23 -7.31 1.03
CA LEU A 215 -7.92 -6.67 1.03
C LEU A 215 -6.86 -7.55 1.67
N GLN A 216 -5.67 -7.60 1.06
CA GLN A 216 -4.47 -8.19 1.63
C GLN A 216 -3.71 -7.13 2.42
N PRO A 217 -3.60 -7.24 3.77
CA PRO A 217 -2.82 -6.29 4.56
C PRO A 217 -1.33 -6.43 4.25
N GLN A 218 -0.65 -5.30 4.19
CA GLN A 218 0.80 -5.19 4.09
C GLN A 218 1.33 -4.61 5.40
N TRP A 219 2.32 -5.27 6.00
CA TRP A 219 2.97 -4.81 7.22
C TRP A 219 4.43 -4.51 6.95
N MET A 220 4.81 -3.28 7.09
CA MET A 220 6.19 -2.84 6.95
C MET A 220 7.00 -3.28 8.17
N VAL A 221 8.14 -3.89 7.91
CA VAL A 221 9.08 -4.38 8.94
C VAL A 221 10.28 -3.43 8.99
N LEU A 222 10.40 -2.74 10.10
CA LEU A 222 11.50 -1.82 10.36
C LEU A 222 12.58 -2.46 11.24
N PRO A 223 13.81 -1.90 11.30
CA PRO A 223 14.83 -2.32 12.25
C PRO A 223 14.32 -2.33 13.70
N HIS A 224 14.99 -3.11 14.57
CA HIS A 224 14.68 -3.22 16.00
C HIS A 224 13.25 -3.74 16.31
N ALA A 225 12.74 -4.64 15.47
CA ALA A 225 11.43 -5.27 15.64
C ALA A 225 10.27 -4.24 15.72
N GLN A 226 10.40 -3.13 15.04
CA GLN A 226 9.31 -2.17 14.84
C GLN A 226 8.52 -2.54 13.57
N ARG A 227 7.27 -2.14 13.54
CA ARG A 227 6.40 -2.32 12.36
C ARG A 227 5.55 -1.09 12.12
N VAL A 228 5.23 -0.85 10.85
CA VAL A 228 4.15 0.04 10.46
C VAL A 228 3.04 -0.83 9.89
N VAL A 229 1.84 -0.69 10.42
CA VAL A 229 0.70 -1.52 10.06
C VAL A 229 -0.52 -0.67 9.73
N PRO A 230 -1.34 -1.07 8.76
CA PRO A 230 -2.62 -0.42 8.52
C PRO A 230 -3.61 -0.79 9.62
N GLY A 231 -4.38 0.18 10.07
CA GLY A 231 -5.60 -0.06 10.86
C GLY A 231 -6.72 -0.62 9.99
N PRO A 232 -7.86 -1.04 10.56
CA PRO A 232 -8.98 -1.57 9.80
C PRO A 232 -9.51 -0.53 8.80
N LEU A 233 -10.02 -1.02 7.66
CA LEU A 233 -10.71 -0.18 6.70
C LEU A 233 -12.12 0.13 7.22
N ILE A 234 -12.41 1.41 7.45
CA ILE A 234 -13.71 1.90 7.91
C ILE A 234 -14.15 3.04 6.97
N ASN A 235 -15.29 2.88 6.32
CA ASN A 235 -15.85 3.87 5.38
C ASN A 235 -14.82 4.32 4.34
N ASP A 236 -14.20 3.37 3.62
CA ASP A 236 -13.16 3.60 2.60
C ASP A 236 -11.93 4.37 3.11
N ARG A 237 -11.63 4.28 4.41
CA ARG A 237 -10.50 4.93 5.09
C ARG A 237 -9.71 3.95 5.94
N PHE A 238 -8.39 4.10 5.94
CA PHE A 238 -7.51 3.49 6.94
C PHE A 238 -6.42 4.47 7.36
N THR A 239 -5.81 4.18 8.51
CA THR A 239 -4.66 4.94 9.03
C THR A 239 -3.55 3.95 9.39
N THR A 240 -2.32 4.23 8.96
CA THR A 240 -1.16 3.46 9.39
C THR A 240 -0.72 3.85 10.79
N ARG A 241 -0.09 2.93 11.50
CA ARG A 241 0.48 3.19 12.82
C ARG A 241 1.78 2.42 13.01
N GLN A 242 2.73 3.03 13.67
CA GLN A 242 3.92 2.33 14.15
C GLN A 242 3.56 1.56 15.44
N ALA A 243 4.06 0.33 15.56
CA ALA A 243 3.88 -0.49 16.74
C ALA A 243 5.10 -1.41 16.95
N PRO A 244 5.48 -1.70 18.21
CA PRO A 244 6.43 -2.77 18.50
C PRO A 244 5.86 -4.11 18.03
N ALA A 245 6.71 -4.98 17.49
CA ALA A 245 6.28 -6.31 17.01
C ALA A 245 5.59 -7.16 18.09
N SER A 246 5.91 -6.93 19.37
CA SER A 246 5.33 -7.62 20.53
C SER A 246 3.89 -7.21 20.85
N LYS A 247 3.33 -6.21 20.16
CA LYS A 247 1.96 -5.68 20.40
C LYS A 247 1.00 -5.93 19.22
N LEU A 248 1.38 -6.82 18.28
CA LEU A 248 0.61 -7.12 17.07
C LEU A 248 0.14 -8.57 17.05
#